data_af805c8cb613dfa2ee37651aff683aae
#
_entry.id   af805c8cb613dfa2ee37651aff683aae
#
_cell.length_a   1.000
_cell.length_b   1.000
_cell.length_c   1.000
_cell.angle_alpha   90.00
_cell.angle_beta   90.00
_cell.angle_gamma   90.00
#
_symmetry.space_group_name_H-M   'P 1'
#
loop_
_entity.id
_entity.type
_entity.pdbx_description
1 polymer ?
#
loop_
_entity_poly.entity_id
_entity_poly.type
_entity_poly.pdbx_seq_one_letter_code
_entity_poly.pdbx_strand_id
1 'polypeptide(L)'
;EEREAELEPIRNLTLLDAGPEVESNLTSVYAAYGDTDTAYPETYDSRALGFVTPVKNQNPFGTCWAFGMAAVMETSLLAQKKGTYDLSEEHLSYFFSNRQNDPLGNTANDQNTVLGNYHSIGGNDYLAALFLSTWSGMTTEDDVPFPTDDSHTQDLSYEISASKAYNASAYLKNATFSSYSVDRMKEMLLKDHAVSIMFYMSENYANPDTAAYCYPVGKSSSKLINHIVTVVGWDDNYSSKNFLESSNVTSDGAWII
;
A
#
# COMPACT_ATOMS: atom_id res chain seq x y z
N GLU A 1 -6.67 23.93 -15.04
CA GLU A 1 -7.37 24.55 -13.88
C GLU A 1 -8.68 23.81 -13.55
N GLU A 2 -9.57 23.50 -14.51
CA GLU A 2 -10.79 22.73 -14.24
C GLU A 2 -10.50 21.29 -13.79
N ARG A 3 -9.46 20.64 -14.33
CA ARG A 3 -9.04 19.29 -13.92
C ARG A 3 -8.42 19.22 -12.53
N GLU A 4 -7.80 20.30 -12.05
CA GLU A 4 -7.26 20.34 -10.69
C GLU A 4 -8.35 20.54 -9.65
N ALA A 5 -9.40 21.26 -9.95
CA ALA A 5 -10.53 21.47 -9.05
C ALA A 5 -11.35 20.17 -8.84
N GLU A 6 -11.44 19.30 -9.85
CA GLU A 6 -12.09 17.97 -9.73
C GLU A 6 -11.29 16.97 -8.89
N LEU A 7 -9.98 17.15 -8.78
CA LEU A 7 -9.10 16.26 -8.00
C LEU A 7 -8.92 16.72 -6.53
N GLU A 8 -9.31 17.95 -6.20
CA GLU A 8 -9.21 18.50 -4.84
C GLU A 8 -9.95 17.66 -3.79
N PRO A 9 -11.18 17.14 -4.02
CA PRO A 9 -11.84 16.26 -3.06
C PRO A 9 -11.09 14.95 -2.80
N ILE A 10 -10.35 14.45 -3.80
CA ILE A 10 -9.58 13.19 -3.69
C ILE A 10 -8.29 13.41 -2.88
N ARG A 11 -7.70 14.61 -2.96
CA ARG A 11 -6.48 14.96 -2.22
C ARG A 11 -6.68 15.10 -0.71
N ASN A 12 -7.92 15.23 -0.25
CA ASN A 12 -8.27 15.42 1.16
C ASN A 12 -8.79 14.15 1.85
N LEU A 13 -8.72 12.97 1.20
CA LEU A 13 -9.05 11.70 1.84
C LEU A 13 -7.88 11.26 2.73
N THR A 14 -8.13 11.12 4.03
CA THR A 14 -7.15 10.59 4.99
C THR A 14 -7.40 9.14 5.35
N LEU A 15 -6.34 8.33 5.39
CA LEU A 15 -6.41 6.95 5.91
C LEU A 15 -6.56 6.99 7.43
N LEU A 16 -7.72 6.56 7.91
CA LEU A 16 -8.05 6.23 9.28
C LEU A 16 -8.05 7.37 10.32
N ASP A 17 -9.23 7.59 10.85
CA ASP A 17 -9.43 8.23 12.13
C ASP A 17 -8.90 7.27 13.21
N ALA A 18 -7.70 7.50 13.69
CA ALA A 18 -7.21 6.85 14.87
C ALA A 18 -8.17 7.24 16.02
N GLY A 19 -8.76 6.25 16.66
CA GLY A 19 -9.60 6.52 17.83
C GLY A 19 -8.81 7.31 18.89
N PRO A 20 -9.49 7.94 19.85
CA PRO A 20 -8.90 8.86 20.82
C PRO A 20 -7.66 8.33 21.57
N GLU A 21 -7.55 7.00 21.74
CA GLU A 21 -6.40 6.39 22.43
C GLU A 21 -5.13 6.32 21.55
N VAL A 22 -5.29 6.25 20.22
CA VAL A 22 -4.15 6.26 19.29
C VAL A 22 -3.68 7.70 19.08
N GLU A 23 -4.59 8.66 19.05
CA GLU A 23 -4.23 10.08 19.04
C GLU A 23 -3.39 10.48 20.25
N SER A 24 -3.69 9.94 21.45
CA SER A 24 -2.91 10.26 22.65
C SER A 24 -1.47 9.73 22.60
N ASN A 25 -1.26 8.55 22.01
CA ASN A 25 0.07 7.97 21.82
C ASN A 25 0.82 8.62 20.63
N LEU A 26 0.11 8.93 19.55
CA LEU A 26 0.64 9.69 18.43
C LEU A 26 0.98 11.12 18.82
N THR A 27 0.15 11.78 19.64
CA THR A 27 0.42 13.13 20.13
C THR A 27 1.71 13.15 20.97
N SER A 28 2.03 12.09 21.70
CA SER A 28 3.30 12.01 22.45
C SER A 28 4.51 11.82 21.52
N VAL A 29 4.37 11.08 20.42
CA VAL A 29 5.41 10.96 19.38
C VAL A 29 5.47 12.25 18.55
N TYR A 30 4.33 12.85 18.20
CA TYR A 30 4.25 14.15 17.51
C TYR A 30 4.75 15.30 18.35
N ALA A 31 4.43 15.33 19.66
CA ALA A 31 4.97 16.33 20.57
C ALA A 31 6.49 16.22 20.71
N ALA A 32 7.06 15.04 20.46
CA ALA A 32 8.51 14.85 20.40
C ALA A 32 9.14 15.33 19.07
N TYR A 33 8.37 15.31 17.97
CA TYR A 33 8.89 15.57 16.61
C TYR A 33 8.16 16.66 15.82
N GLY A 34 7.04 17.19 16.33
CA GLY A 34 6.10 18.04 15.58
C GLY A 34 6.20 19.55 15.75
N ASP A 35 7.18 20.09 16.47
CA ASP A 35 7.36 21.54 16.60
C ASP A 35 8.77 21.98 16.16
N THR A 36 8.82 22.43 14.96
CA THR A 36 9.64 23.49 14.32
C THR A 36 11.17 23.41 14.31
N ASP A 37 11.86 22.55 15.08
CA ASP A 37 13.33 22.44 15.06
C ASP A 37 13.86 21.04 15.45
N THR A 38 13.01 20.05 15.64
CA THR A 38 13.45 18.68 15.95
C THR A 38 13.70 17.90 14.68
N ALA A 39 14.95 17.58 14.43
CA ALA A 39 15.35 16.67 13.36
C ALA A 39 14.66 15.32 13.56
N TYR A 40 14.18 14.69 12.46
CA TYR A 40 13.71 13.32 12.48
C TYR A 40 14.79 12.38 13.06
N PRO A 41 14.42 11.26 13.73
CA PRO A 41 15.41 10.29 14.15
C PRO A 41 16.19 9.77 12.92
N GLU A 42 17.45 9.41 13.11
CA GLU A 42 18.28 8.86 12.04
C GLU A 42 17.73 7.54 11.50
N THR A 43 16.99 6.80 12.34
CA THR A 43 16.38 5.51 11.96
C THR A 43 14.98 5.38 12.52
N TYR A 44 14.11 4.74 11.76
CA TYR A 44 12.76 4.37 12.19
C TYR A 44 12.37 3.04 11.51
N ASP A 45 11.81 2.11 12.27
CA ASP A 45 11.37 0.82 11.76
C ASP A 45 10.08 0.36 12.45
N SER A 46 8.98 0.38 11.71
CA SER A 46 7.66 -0.05 12.20
C SER A 46 7.62 -1.52 12.56
N ARG A 47 8.52 -2.35 12.01
CA ARG A 47 8.64 -3.78 12.35
C ARG A 47 9.11 -3.94 13.79
N ALA A 48 10.09 -3.13 14.20
CA ALA A 48 10.60 -3.13 15.57
C ALA A 48 9.56 -2.68 16.61
N LEU A 49 8.56 -1.90 16.16
CA LEU A 49 7.45 -1.43 16.97
C LEU A 49 6.25 -2.39 16.98
N GLY A 50 6.30 -3.46 16.20
CA GLY A 50 5.22 -4.45 16.10
C GLY A 50 4.00 -3.99 15.29
N PHE A 51 4.18 -3.06 14.37
CA PHE A 51 3.09 -2.56 13.51
C PHE A 51 3.04 -3.21 12.13
N VAL A 52 3.94 -4.13 11.82
CA VAL A 52 4.01 -4.77 10.50
C VAL A 52 3.67 -6.25 10.61
N THR A 53 2.78 -6.71 9.74
CA THR A 53 2.44 -8.12 9.54
C THR A 53 3.54 -8.85 8.75
N PRO A 54 3.56 -10.18 8.71
CA PRO A 54 4.53 -10.94 7.90
C PRO A 54 4.53 -10.52 6.43
N VAL A 55 5.71 -10.52 5.81
CA VAL A 55 5.85 -10.23 4.38
C VAL A 55 5.17 -11.31 3.56
N LYS A 56 4.39 -10.88 2.57
CA LYS A 56 3.64 -11.74 1.66
C LYS A 56 4.27 -11.78 0.26
N ASN A 57 3.89 -12.73 -0.56
CA ASN A 57 4.43 -12.93 -1.90
C ASN A 57 3.32 -12.91 -2.96
N GLN A 58 3.38 -11.92 -3.86
CA GLN A 58 2.40 -11.77 -4.94
C GLN A 58 2.60 -12.74 -6.13
N ASN A 59 3.76 -13.42 -6.20
CA ASN A 59 4.06 -14.27 -7.35
C ASN A 59 3.00 -15.38 -7.55
N PRO A 60 2.61 -15.64 -8.81
CA PRO A 60 3.20 -15.11 -10.06
C PRO A 60 2.45 -13.88 -10.64
N PHE A 61 1.64 -13.17 -9.90
CA PHE A 61 0.64 -12.22 -10.41
C PHE A 61 1.07 -10.75 -10.35
N GLY A 62 0.43 -9.91 -11.19
CA GLY A 62 0.64 -8.47 -11.25
C GLY A 62 -0.25 -7.68 -10.26
N THR A 63 -0.32 -8.14 -9.01
CA THR A 63 -1.24 -7.63 -7.98
C THR A 63 -0.55 -6.80 -6.88
N CYS A 64 0.65 -6.27 -7.16
CA CYS A 64 1.42 -5.48 -6.20
C CYS A 64 0.61 -4.37 -5.51
N TRP A 65 -0.33 -3.76 -6.22
CA TRP A 65 -1.23 -2.73 -5.70
C TRP A 65 -2.17 -3.24 -4.60
N ALA A 66 -2.64 -4.49 -4.71
CA ALA A 66 -3.47 -5.11 -3.68
C ALA A 66 -2.64 -5.47 -2.44
N PHE A 67 -1.41 -5.97 -2.63
CA PHE A 67 -0.47 -6.24 -1.54
C PHE A 67 -0.06 -4.98 -0.80
N GLY A 68 0.25 -3.88 -1.52
CA GLY A 68 0.53 -2.59 -0.92
C GLY A 68 -0.64 -2.07 -0.08
N MET A 69 -1.87 -2.17 -0.60
CA MET A 69 -3.07 -1.75 0.12
C MET A 69 -3.34 -2.63 1.35
N ALA A 70 -3.23 -3.95 1.24
CA ALA A 70 -3.39 -4.88 2.37
C ALA A 70 -2.40 -4.55 3.48
N ALA A 71 -1.11 -4.39 3.16
CA ALA A 71 -0.06 -4.09 4.12
C ALA A 71 -0.31 -2.78 4.90
N VAL A 72 -0.74 -1.71 4.21
CA VAL A 72 -1.09 -0.44 4.85
C VAL A 72 -2.31 -0.60 5.76
N MET A 73 -3.35 -1.31 5.33
CA MET A 73 -4.54 -1.54 6.13
C MET A 73 -4.25 -2.41 7.35
N GLU A 74 -3.47 -3.47 7.21
CA GLU A 74 -3.05 -4.36 8.31
C GLU A 74 -2.22 -3.60 9.35
N THR A 75 -1.24 -2.80 8.90
CA THR A 75 -0.45 -1.91 9.77
C THR A 75 -1.34 -0.94 10.53
N SER A 76 -2.31 -0.35 9.86
CA SER A 76 -3.26 0.56 10.47
C SER A 76 -4.13 -0.12 11.53
N LEU A 77 -4.58 -1.37 11.30
CA LEU A 77 -5.33 -2.15 12.28
C LEU A 77 -4.49 -2.50 13.51
N LEU A 78 -3.21 -2.86 13.32
CA LEU A 78 -2.26 -3.08 14.41
C LEU A 78 -2.04 -1.81 15.23
N ALA A 79 -1.79 -0.69 14.59
CA ALA A 79 -1.59 0.60 15.24
C ALA A 79 -2.82 1.04 16.06
N GLN A 80 -4.02 0.76 15.57
CA GLN A 80 -5.28 0.99 16.28
C GLN A 80 -5.61 -0.07 17.34
N LYS A 81 -4.75 -1.05 17.58
CA LYS A 81 -4.97 -2.16 18.51
C LYS A 81 -6.26 -2.95 18.23
N LYS A 82 -6.63 -3.06 16.94
CA LYS A 82 -7.80 -3.83 16.50
C LYS A 82 -7.52 -5.32 16.35
N GLY A 83 -6.26 -5.72 16.42
CA GLY A 83 -5.78 -7.09 16.26
C GLY A 83 -4.88 -7.26 15.04
N THR A 84 -4.34 -8.45 14.89
CA THR A 84 -3.56 -8.86 13.72
C THR A 84 -4.52 -9.46 12.70
N TYR A 85 -4.51 -8.92 11.50
CA TYR A 85 -5.29 -9.41 10.37
C TYR A 85 -4.34 -9.85 9.26
N ASP A 86 -4.73 -10.87 8.54
CA ASP A 86 -4.20 -11.28 7.25
C ASP A 86 -5.29 -11.01 6.22
N LEU A 87 -5.21 -9.85 5.55
CA LEU A 87 -6.24 -9.39 4.62
C LEU A 87 -5.99 -9.98 3.24
N SER A 88 -7.05 -10.40 2.58
CA SER A 88 -7.01 -11.07 1.29
C SER A 88 -6.74 -10.10 0.14
N GLU A 89 -5.61 -10.22 -0.49
CA GLU A 89 -5.28 -9.52 -1.75
C GLU A 89 -6.13 -10.06 -2.91
N GLU A 90 -6.48 -11.34 -2.86
CA GLU A 90 -7.37 -11.96 -3.84
C GLU A 90 -8.76 -11.35 -3.81
N HIS A 91 -9.33 -11.15 -2.63
CA HIS A 91 -10.62 -10.49 -2.48
C HIS A 91 -10.63 -9.10 -3.11
N LEU A 92 -9.60 -8.30 -2.82
CA LEU A 92 -9.48 -6.96 -3.38
C LEU A 92 -9.33 -7.01 -4.90
N SER A 93 -8.42 -7.85 -5.42
CA SER A 93 -8.14 -7.96 -6.86
C SER A 93 -9.34 -8.46 -7.65
N TYR A 94 -10.00 -9.48 -7.13
CA TYR A 94 -11.17 -10.07 -7.79
C TYR A 94 -12.34 -9.10 -7.84
N PHE A 95 -12.77 -8.56 -6.70
CA PHE A 95 -13.96 -7.72 -6.67
C PHE A 95 -13.73 -6.30 -7.20
N PHE A 96 -12.50 -5.82 -7.24
CA PHE A 96 -12.16 -4.64 -8.02
C PHE A 96 -12.47 -4.82 -9.51
N SER A 97 -12.14 -5.99 -10.05
CA SER A 97 -12.36 -6.34 -11.45
C SER A 97 -13.77 -6.85 -11.75
N ASN A 98 -14.38 -7.52 -10.77
CA ASN A 98 -15.70 -8.16 -10.88
C ASN A 98 -16.68 -7.56 -9.85
N ARG A 99 -16.91 -6.26 -9.98
CA ARG A 99 -17.71 -5.47 -9.05
C ARG A 99 -19.15 -5.98 -8.97
N GLN A 100 -19.64 -6.11 -7.75
CA GLN A 100 -20.99 -6.51 -7.45
C GLN A 100 -21.81 -5.32 -6.93
N ASN A 101 -23.13 -5.36 -7.08
CA ASN A 101 -24.01 -4.41 -6.43
C ASN A 101 -23.94 -4.55 -4.91
N ASP A 102 -23.82 -3.44 -4.19
CA ASP A 102 -23.82 -3.50 -2.74
C ASP A 102 -25.24 -3.81 -2.19
N PRO A 103 -25.32 -4.48 -1.01
CA PRO A 103 -26.60 -4.85 -0.41
C PRO A 103 -27.50 -3.67 -0.06
N LEU A 104 -26.95 -2.46 0.07
CA LEU A 104 -27.69 -1.23 0.36
C LEU A 104 -28.21 -0.55 -0.91
N GLY A 105 -27.80 -1.04 -2.09
CA GLY A 105 -28.22 -0.51 -3.37
C GLY A 105 -27.54 0.79 -3.81
N ASN A 106 -26.49 1.23 -3.11
CA ASN A 106 -25.77 2.47 -3.45
C ASN A 106 -24.98 2.35 -4.76
N THR A 107 -24.63 1.12 -5.15
CA THR A 107 -23.89 0.81 -6.37
C THR A 107 -24.78 0.11 -7.42
N ALA A 108 -26.08 0.34 -7.38
CA ALA A 108 -27.03 -0.27 -8.31
C ALA A 108 -26.62 0.05 -9.76
N ASN A 109 -26.50 -1.00 -10.58
CA ASN A 109 -26.00 -0.96 -11.96
C ASN A 109 -24.50 -0.63 -12.12
N ASP A 110 -23.72 -0.58 -11.05
CA ASP A 110 -22.26 -0.44 -11.12
C ASP A 110 -21.57 -1.81 -11.06
N GLN A 111 -22.12 -2.77 -11.78
CA GLN A 111 -21.50 -4.10 -11.93
C GLN A 111 -20.46 -4.07 -13.03
N ASN A 112 -19.37 -4.78 -12.80
CA ASN A 112 -18.35 -5.03 -13.78
C ASN A 112 -17.92 -6.49 -13.71
N THR A 113 -17.61 -7.09 -14.83
CA THR A 113 -17.07 -8.46 -14.89
C THR A 113 -15.96 -8.50 -15.91
N VAL A 114 -14.78 -8.87 -15.45
CA VAL A 114 -13.61 -9.12 -16.29
C VAL A 114 -13.44 -10.61 -16.45
N LEU A 115 -13.75 -11.10 -17.64
CA LEU A 115 -13.50 -12.50 -18.01
C LEU A 115 -12.00 -12.67 -18.30
N GLY A 116 -11.37 -13.61 -17.60
CA GLY A 116 -9.97 -13.94 -17.79
C GLY A 116 -9.05 -13.46 -16.70
N ASN A 117 -7.80 -13.23 -17.03
CA ASN A 117 -6.73 -12.95 -16.07
C ASN A 117 -6.83 -11.53 -15.48
N TYR A 118 -7.72 -11.33 -14.51
CA TYR A 118 -7.84 -10.07 -13.78
C TYR A 118 -6.59 -9.72 -12.95
N HIS A 119 -5.79 -10.71 -12.55
CA HIS A 119 -4.53 -10.48 -11.85
C HIS A 119 -3.48 -9.74 -12.70
N SER A 120 -3.63 -9.72 -14.03
CA SER A 120 -2.72 -9.03 -14.94
C SER A 120 -3.20 -7.63 -15.38
N ILE A 121 -4.38 -7.21 -14.95
CA ILE A 121 -4.92 -5.88 -15.31
C ILE A 121 -4.09 -4.78 -14.65
N GLY A 122 -3.51 -5.09 -13.48
CA GLY A 122 -2.85 -4.11 -12.64
C GLY A 122 -3.84 -3.21 -11.91
N GLY A 123 -3.31 -2.29 -11.14
CA GLY A 123 -4.06 -1.31 -10.38
C GLY A 123 -3.12 -0.26 -9.81
N ASN A 124 -3.64 0.59 -8.96
CA ASN A 124 -2.85 1.55 -8.21
C ASN A 124 -3.58 1.96 -6.93
N ASP A 125 -2.88 2.66 -6.04
CA ASP A 125 -3.41 3.06 -4.73
C ASP A 125 -4.68 3.92 -4.82
N TYR A 126 -4.77 4.79 -5.83
CA TYR A 126 -5.96 5.64 -6.03
C TYR A 126 -7.19 4.80 -6.39
N LEU A 127 -7.05 3.88 -7.33
CA LEU A 127 -8.13 3.00 -7.75
C LEU A 127 -8.56 2.05 -6.64
N ALA A 128 -7.60 1.50 -5.89
CA ALA A 128 -7.88 0.68 -4.72
C ALA A 128 -8.66 1.45 -3.65
N ALA A 129 -8.22 2.66 -3.31
CA ALA A 129 -8.91 3.50 -2.33
C ALA A 129 -10.32 3.90 -2.80
N LEU A 130 -10.49 4.24 -4.08
CA LEU A 130 -11.81 4.53 -4.66
C LEU A 130 -12.75 3.32 -4.55
N PHE A 131 -12.27 2.13 -4.90
CA PHE A 131 -13.06 0.91 -4.77
C PHE A 131 -13.42 0.64 -3.31
N LEU A 132 -12.45 0.69 -2.40
CA LEU A 132 -12.68 0.45 -0.98
C LEU A 132 -13.60 1.51 -0.34
N SER A 133 -13.65 2.73 -0.88
CA SER A 133 -14.57 3.79 -0.43
C SER A 133 -16.04 3.48 -0.71
N THR A 134 -16.34 2.50 -1.55
CA THR A 134 -17.70 1.99 -1.76
C THR A 134 -18.19 1.05 -0.65
N TRP A 135 -17.44 0.92 0.45
CA TRP A 135 -17.71 -0.01 1.54
C TRP A 135 -17.61 -1.49 1.16
N SER A 136 -16.88 -1.80 0.11
CA SER A 136 -16.54 -3.18 -0.25
C SER A 136 -15.68 -3.82 0.84
N GLY A 137 -14.71 -3.07 1.35
CA GLY A 137 -13.79 -3.55 2.36
C GLY A 137 -12.85 -4.67 1.86
N MET A 138 -12.17 -5.30 2.80
CA MET A 138 -11.37 -6.51 2.54
C MET A 138 -11.72 -7.60 3.56
N THR A 139 -11.88 -8.83 3.09
CA THR A 139 -12.01 -10.00 3.97
C THR A 139 -10.62 -10.55 4.35
N THR A 140 -10.58 -11.64 5.12
CA THR A 140 -9.32 -12.29 5.48
C THR A 140 -8.86 -13.27 4.41
N GLU A 141 -7.56 -13.58 4.43
CA GLU A 141 -6.93 -14.59 3.59
C GLU A 141 -7.55 -15.99 3.76
N ASP A 142 -7.96 -16.33 5.00
CA ASP A 142 -8.68 -17.59 5.28
C ASP A 142 -10.03 -17.70 4.56
N ASP A 143 -10.71 -16.57 4.34
CA ASP A 143 -12.02 -16.52 3.67
C ASP A 143 -11.90 -16.57 2.15
N VAL A 144 -10.90 -15.90 1.59
CA VAL A 144 -10.63 -15.81 0.15
C VAL A 144 -9.11 -15.89 -0.06
N PRO A 145 -8.55 -17.11 -0.09
CA PRO A 145 -7.12 -17.34 -0.21
C PRO A 145 -6.55 -16.83 -1.53
N PHE A 146 -5.37 -16.19 -1.47
CA PHE A 146 -4.62 -15.79 -2.65
C PHE A 146 -4.04 -17.03 -3.36
N PRO A 147 -4.23 -17.19 -4.68
CA PRO A 147 -3.71 -18.34 -5.40
C PRO A 147 -2.18 -18.31 -5.46
N THR A 148 -1.56 -19.46 -5.19
CA THR A 148 -0.10 -19.61 -5.17
C THR A 148 0.48 -20.09 -6.51
N ASP A 149 -0.38 -20.40 -7.46
CA ASP A 149 -0.01 -20.84 -8.80
C ASP A 149 -0.86 -20.13 -9.87
N ASP A 150 -0.48 -20.25 -11.11
CA ASP A 150 -1.16 -19.63 -12.23
C ASP A 150 -2.35 -20.42 -12.79
N SER A 151 -2.80 -21.46 -12.09
CA SER A 151 -3.93 -22.29 -12.54
C SER A 151 -5.21 -21.48 -12.76
N HIS A 152 -5.42 -20.46 -11.92
CA HIS A 152 -6.59 -19.57 -12.00
C HIS A 152 -6.49 -18.52 -13.10
N THR A 153 -5.29 -18.21 -13.60
CA THR A 153 -5.10 -17.18 -14.64
C THR A 153 -5.68 -17.57 -15.98
N GLN A 154 -5.82 -18.88 -16.23
CA GLN A 154 -6.33 -19.45 -17.47
C GLN A 154 -7.73 -20.03 -17.32
N ASP A 155 -8.22 -20.17 -16.10
CA ASP A 155 -9.57 -20.67 -15.82
C ASP A 155 -10.57 -19.50 -15.83
N LEU A 156 -11.18 -19.26 -16.98
CA LEU A 156 -12.22 -18.24 -17.14
C LEU A 156 -13.50 -18.57 -16.33
N SER A 157 -13.61 -19.75 -15.76
CA SER A 157 -14.73 -20.16 -14.93
C SER A 157 -14.48 -19.97 -13.44
N TYR A 158 -13.26 -19.55 -13.05
CA TYR A 158 -12.97 -19.25 -11.64
C TYR A 158 -13.78 -18.06 -11.17
N GLU A 159 -14.64 -18.30 -10.21
CA GLU A 159 -15.51 -17.28 -9.64
C GLU A 159 -15.48 -17.36 -8.11
N ILE A 160 -15.25 -16.19 -7.49
CA ILE A 160 -15.51 -16.04 -6.06
C ILE A 160 -17.00 -15.69 -5.91
N SER A 161 -17.68 -16.38 -5.00
CA SER A 161 -19.09 -16.14 -4.75
C SER A 161 -19.40 -14.66 -4.51
N ALA A 162 -20.38 -14.12 -5.22
CA ALA A 162 -20.84 -12.74 -5.05
C ALA A 162 -21.21 -12.38 -3.59
N SER A 163 -21.58 -13.37 -2.77
CA SER A 163 -21.84 -13.17 -1.35
C SER A 163 -20.62 -12.74 -0.54
N LYS A 164 -19.41 -12.96 -1.07
CA LYS A 164 -18.14 -12.54 -0.44
C LYS A 164 -17.79 -11.07 -0.70
N ALA A 165 -18.36 -10.45 -1.73
CA ALA A 165 -18.00 -9.10 -2.17
C ALA A 165 -18.05 -8.04 -1.06
N TYR A 166 -19.02 -8.17 -0.14
CA TYR A 166 -19.25 -7.23 0.96
C TYR A 166 -19.14 -7.91 2.34
N ASN A 167 -18.57 -9.13 2.39
CA ASN A 167 -18.28 -9.82 3.65
C ASN A 167 -16.88 -9.43 4.12
N ALA A 168 -16.71 -8.19 4.56
CA ALA A 168 -15.40 -7.64 4.87
C ALA A 168 -15.09 -7.70 6.38
N SER A 169 -13.82 -7.96 6.69
CA SER A 169 -13.25 -7.91 8.04
C SER A 169 -12.67 -6.53 8.36
N ALA A 170 -12.33 -5.75 7.33
CA ALA A 170 -11.81 -4.40 7.45
C ALA A 170 -12.38 -3.49 6.37
N TYR A 171 -12.63 -2.22 6.74
CA TYR A 171 -13.15 -1.20 5.83
C TYR A 171 -12.20 -0.01 5.78
N LEU A 172 -12.02 0.55 4.59
CA LEU A 172 -11.32 1.81 4.43
C LEU A 172 -12.22 2.96 4.91
N LYS A 173 -11.76 3.68 5.93
CA LYS A 173 -12.46 4.85 6.47
C LYS A 173 -11.95 6.14 5.83
N ASN A 174 -10.64 6.27 5.70
CA ASN A 174 -9.97 7.43 5.11
C ASN A 174 -8.73 7.00 4.33
N ALA A 175 -8.29 7.81 3.35
CA ALA A 175 -7.02 7.65 2.66
C ALA A 175 -6.35 9.02 2.48
N THR A 176 -5.04 9.12 2.73
CA THR A 176 -4.26 10.33 2.48
C THR A 176 -3.31 10.09 1.31
N PHE A 177 -3.36 10.95 0.32
CA PHE A 177 -2.41 10.97 -0.78
C PHE A 177 -1.55 12.23 -0.69
N SER A 178 -0.26 12.09 -0.91
CA SER A 178 0.68 13.22 -0.84
C SER A 178 1.71 13.14 -1.94
N SER A 179 2.20 14.31 -2.37
CA SER A 179 3.41 14.36 -3.19
C SER A 179 4.61 13.91 -2.37
N TYR A 180 5.57 13.26 -3.04
CA TYR A 180 6.79 12.79 -2.41
C TYR A 180 7.70 13.94 -1.99
N SER A 181 8.15 13.90 -0.75
CA SER A 181 9.39 14.49 -0.25
C SER A 181 9.90 13.62 0.90
N VAL A 182 11.19 13.70 1.20
CA VAL A 182 11.79 12.91 2.30
C VAL A 182 11.10 13.24 3.62
N ASP A 183 10.96 14.53 3.94
CA ASP A 183 10.32 14.98 5.19
C ASP A 183 8.87 14.51 5.28
N ARG A 184 8.11 14.66 4.19
CA ARG A 184 6.71 14.23 4.17
C ARG A 184 6.56 12.72 4.33
N MET A 185 7.46 11.94 3.75
CA MET A 185 7.48 10.49 3.92
C MET A 185 7.79 10.12 5.37
N LYS A 186 8.80 10.74 5.99
CA LYS A 186 9.13 10.51 7.39
C LYS A 186 7.99 10.91 8.32
N GLU A 187 7.34 12.03 8.05
CA GLU A 187 6.14 12.47 8.79
C GLU A 187 5.00 11.44 8.71
N MET A 188 4.68 10.97 7.51
CA MET A 188 3.64 9.96 7.32
C MET A 188 3.98 8.63 8.00
N LEU A 189 5.24 8.19 7.92
CA LEU A 189 5.68 6.96 8.59
C LEU A 189 5.62 7.06 10.11
N LEU A 190 5.96 8.20 10.70
CA LEU A 190 5.81 8.41 12.14
C LEU A 190 4.35 8.40 12.58
N LYS A 191 3.46 8.88 11.71
CA LYS A 191 2.02 8.95 11.98
C LYS A 191 1.30 7.64 11.74
N ASP A 192 1.50 7.08 10.55
CA ASP A 192 0.66 6.02 10.00
C ASP A 192 1.38 4.66 9.96
N HIS A 193 2.69 4.64 10.28
CA HIS A 193 3.59 3.49 10.40
C HIS A 193 3.87 2.74 9.08
N ALA A 194 3.09 2.97 8.04
CA ALA A 194 3.30 2.41 6.71
C ALA A 194 2.80 3.37 5.64
N VAL A 195 3.49 3.42 4.51
CA VAL A 195 3.12 4.25 3.36
C VAL A 195 3.30 3.45 2.08
N SER A 196 2.23 3.29 1.31
CA SER A 196 2.33 2.69 -0.03
C SER A 196 2.95 3.68 -1.01
N ILE A 197 3.87 3.20 -1.83
CA ILE A 197 4.54 3.99 -2.87
C ILE A 197 4.52 3.29 -4.22
N MET A 198 4.46 4.10 -5.26
CA MET A 198 4.57 3.66 -6.64
C MET A 198 5.91 4.05 -7.23
N PHE A 199 6.64 3.11 -7.83
CA PHE A 199 7.94 3.38 -8.42
C PHE A 199 8.23 2.49 -9.63
N TYR A 200 9.34 2.77 -10.30
CA TYR A 200 9.85 1.89 -11.35
C TYR A 200 10.75 0.84 -10.76
N MET A 201 10.38 -0.42 -10.87
CA MET A 201 11.18 -1.58 -10.47
C MET A 201 11.79 -2.27 -11.67
N SER A 202 13.08 -2.59 -11.58
CA SER A 202 13.80 -3.44 -12.50
C SER A 202 14.92 -4.17 -11.74
N GLU A 203 14.97 -5.47 -11.85
CA GLU A 203 15.98 -6.32 -11.21
C GLU A 203 17.41 -5.91 -11.55
N ASN A 204 17.63 -5.28 -12.70
CA ASN A 204 18.93 -4.77 -13.11
C ASN A 204 19.53 -3.71 -12.17
N TYR A 205 18.73 -3.14 -11.27
CA TYR A 205 19.14 -2.11 -10.32
C TYR A 205 19.03 -2.56 -8.86
N ALA A 206 18.70 -3.82 -8.64
CA ALA A 206 18.76 -4.46 -7.33
C ALA A 206 20.12 -5.11 -7.10
N ASN A 207 20.74 -4.84 -5.96
CA ASN A 207 21.98 -5.53 -5.57
C ASN A 207 21.60 -6.91 -5.00
N PRO A 208 22.05 -8.01 -5.63
CA PRO A 208 21.69 -9.37 -5.19
C PRO A 208 22.25 -9.76 -3.82
N ASP A 209 23.33 -9.09 -3.37
CA ASP A 209 23.99 -9.42 -2.11
C ASP A 209 23.35 -8.70 -0.91
N THR A 210 22.77 -7.53 -1.14
CA THR A 210 22.24 -6.66 -0.06
C THR A 210 20.73 -6.43 -0.18
N ALA A 211 20.10 -6.83 -1.29
CA ALA A 211 18.72 -6.50 -1.68
C ALA A 211 18.45 -4.99 -1.83
N ALA A 212 19.49 -4.14 -1.78
CA ALA A 212 19.32 -2.70 -1.95
C ALA A 212 18.98 -2.36 -3.40
N TYR A 213 17.95 -1.55 -3.58
CA TYR A 213 17.48 -1.11 -4.89
C TYR A 213 17.61 0.41 -5.04
N CYS A 214 18.17 0.86 -6.16
CA CYS A 214 18.08 2.26 -6.55
C CYS A 214 18.10 2.38 -8.07
N TYR A 215 17.05 2.99 -8.65
CA TYR A 215 17.10 3.43 -10.04
C TYR A 215 18.18 4.51 -10.21
N PRO A 216 19.01 4.47 -11.27
CA PRO A 216 20.19 5.32 -11.38
C PRO A 216 19.87 6.81 -11.21
N VAL A 217 20.58 7.44 -10.27
CA VAL A 217 20.44 8.87 -9.96
C VAL A 217 20.67 9.71 -11.23
N GLY A 218 19.82 10.69 -11.45
CA GLY A 218 19.87 11.59 -12.61
C GLY A 218 19.24 11.02 -13.89
N LYS A 219 18.80 9.77 -13.92
CA LYS A 219 17.98 9.25 -15.01
C LYS A 219 16.50 9.49 -14.72
N SER A 220 15.75 9.95 -15.74
CA SER A 220 14.31 10.05 -15.64
C SER A 220 13.66 8.75 -16.12
N SER A 221 12.90 8.13 -15.25
CA SER A 221 12.06 6.96 -15.59
C SER A 221 10.62 7.37 -15.90
N SER A 222 10.39 8.58 -16.38
CA SER A 222 9.05 9.14 -16.64
C SER A 222 8.11 8.23 -17.44
N LYS A 223 8.59 7.08 -17.85
CA LYS A 223 7.82 6.16 -18.68
C LYS A 223 7.11 5.06 -17.94
N LEU A 224 7.53 4.63 -16.74
CA LEU A 224 7.09 3.29 -16.32
C LEU A 224 7.13 3.10 -14.80
N ILE A 225 6.27 3.77 -14.08
CA ILE A 225 5.85 3.23 -12.79
C ILE A 225 5.20 1.88 -13.07
N ASN A 226 5.79 0.81 -12.53
CA ASN A 226 5.35 -0.55 -12.79
C ASN A 226 5.20 -1.41 -11.53
N HIS A 227 5.51 -0.84 -10.35
CA HIS A 227 5.48 -1.59 -9.10
C HIS A 227 5.01 -0.73 -7.94
N ILE A 228 4.38 -1.39 -6.97
CA ILE A 228 3.91 -0.81 -5.72
C ILE A 228 4.48 -1.63 -4.58
N VAL A 229 4.98 -0.95 -3.55
CA VAL A 229 5.47 -1.54 -2.31
C VAL A 229 5.06 -0.68 -1.12
N THR A 230 5.23 -1.22 0.08
CA THR A 230 4.94 -0.51 1.31
C THR A 230 6.23 -0.17 2.04
N VAL A 231 6.46 1.13 2.24
CA VAL A 231 7.54 1.64 3.09
C VAL A 231 7.10 1.55 4.54
N VAL A 232 7.95 0.97 5.38
CA VAL A 232 7.70 0.76 6.82
C VAL A 232 8.76 1.40 7.71
N GLY A 233 9.73 2.11 7.12
CA GLY A 233 10.77 2.77 7.90
C GLY A 233 11.86 3.39 7.04
N TRP A 234 12.91 3.85 7.70
CA TRP A 234 14.13 4.37 7.06
C TRP A 234 15.35 4.18 7.96
N ASP A 235 16.51 4.24 7.32
CA ASP A 235 17.81 4.32 7.96
C ASP A 235 18.68 5.34 7.20
N ASP A 236 18.91 6.52 7.79
CA ASP A 236 19.71 7.59 7.18
C ASP A 236 21.22 7.22 7.11
N ASN A 237 21.64 6.22 7.87
CA ASN A 237 23.01 5.72 7.91
C ASN A 237 23.24 4.48 7.02
N TYR A 238 22.20 4.00 6.30
CA TYR A 238 22.37 2.87 5.40
C TYR A 238 23.35 3.20 4.30
N SER A 239 24.46 2.43 4.24
CA SER A 239 25.58 2.80 3.39
C SER A 239 25.24 2.79 1.90
N SER A 240 25.59 3.87 1.21
CA SER A 240 25.53 4.00 -0.25
C SER A 240 26.26 2.89 -1.00
N LYS A 241 27.27 2.25 -0.38
CA LYS A 241 28.02 1.12 -0.94
C LYS A 241 27.20 -0.17 -1.05
N ASN A 242 26.08 -0.25 -0.39
CA ASN A 242 25.17 -1.40 -0.49
C ASN A 242 24.36 -1.41 -1.80
N PHE A 243 24.30 -0.28 -2.50
CA PHE A 243 23.65 -0.20 -3.80
C PHE A 243 24.61 -0.59 -4.92
N LEU A 244 24.05 -0.93 -6.08
CA LEU A 244 24.88 -1.18 -7.26
C LEU A 244 25.66 0.09 -7.66
N GLU A 245 26.90 -0.06 -8.06
CA GLU A 245 27.74 1.03 -8.55
C GLU A 245 27.07 1.76 -9.75
N SER A 246 26.39 0.98 -10.61
CA SER A 246 25.65 1.51 -11.76
C SER A 246 24.49 2.45 -11.40
N SER A 247 24.04 2.43 -10.15
CA SER A 247 22.98 3.32 -9.64
C SER A 247 23.48 4.70 -9.26
N ASN A 248 24.80 4.90 -9.16
CA ASN A 248 25.45 6.20 -8.84
C ASN A 248 24.94 6.85 -7.54
N VAL A 249 24.66 6.04 -6.53
CA VAL A 249 24.26 6.54 -5.21
C VAL A 249 25.50 7.13 -4.52
N THR A 250 25.41 8.40 -4.13
CA THR A 250 26.54 9.16 -3.57
C THR A 250 26.38 9.57 -2.11
N SER A 251 25.19 9.36 -1.55
CA SER A 251 24.88 9.66 -0.14
C SER A 251 24.29 8.44 0.54
N ASP A 252 24.58 8.28 1.82
CA ASP A 252 23.96 7.25 2.64
C ASP A 252 22.49 7.54 2.87
N GLY A 253 21.73 6.53 3.25
CA GLY A 253 20.32 6.55 3.54
C GLY A 253 19.47 5.65 2.64
N ALA A 254 18.48 4.98 3.25
CA ALA A 254 17.53 4.13 2.54
C ALA A 254 16.15 4.10 3.22
N TRP A 255 15.12 3.84 2.44
CA TRP A 255 13.82 3.43 2.92
C TRP A 255 13.81 1.92 3.18
N ILE A 256 13.07 1.49 4.20
CA ILE A 256 12.80 0.08 4.50
C ILE A 256 11.44 -0.26 3.88
N ILE A 257 11.40 -1.26 2.99
CA ILE A 257 10.21 -1.72 2.29
C ILE A 257 9.93 -3.19 2.59
#